data_4d9925376ae086a4940b776193f43a08
#
_entry.id   4d9925376ae086a4940b776193f43a08
#
_cell.length_a   1.000
_cell.length_b   1.000
_cell.length_c   1.000
_cell.angle_alpha   90.00
_cell.angle_beta   90.00
_cell.angle_gamma   90.00
#
_symmetry.space_group_name_H-M   'P 1'
#
loop_
_entity.id
_entity.type
_entity.pdbx_description
1 polymer ?
#
loop_
_entity_poly.entity_id
_entity_poly.type
_entity_poly.pdbx_seq_one_letter_code
_entity_poly.pdbx_strand_id
1 'polypeptide(L)'
;MRIFRHVTPLNFVVQFLVLFRLFSHGECGAVQLTADNFDTIIANTELVLINFYADWCRFSNMLAPIFDEAADKVTSEFPSSRVVLGKVDCDKETSIGTRFHISKYPTLKAVRNGQLFKKEYRGQRSAEAFANFVREQLVDPMKEFTQLSEVQHNQMDDKKRHVIGYFETRDSPEYANFAKLAAVLKDDCNFHVGFGEVTRAMHPPGQPIVAFRPAKARSNDMDESFTGDLKSYDEFSIWTTDKCVPLVREITFENAEELTEEGLPFLILFYNPDDNNSIKKYNEIINRELLDEKQNINFLTADGVTFAHPLQHLGKSKKDLPLIAIDSFRHMYLFPKFEDINIPGKLKQFLADLHSGKLHREFHYGPDPATDPPLQLEHHAGNENSKDPSKKPTQPPESTFKKLAPSKNRYTLLDKDEL
;
A
#
# COMPACT_ATOMS: atom_id res chain seq x y z
N MET A 1 -0.99 71.11 -34.55
CA MET A 1 -2.29 70.54 -34.86
C MET A 1 -2.27 69.08 -34.44
N ARG A 2 -2.77 68.80 -33.23
CA ARG A 2 -2.75 67.41 -32.66
C ARG A 2 -4.13 66.79 -32.90
N ILE A 3 -4.20 65.72 -33.67
CA ILE A 3 -5.42 64.99 -33.95
C ILE A 3 -5.61 63.96 -32.83
N PHE A 4 -6.55 64.22 -31.92
CA PHE A 4 -7.02 63.21 -30.94
C PHE A 4 -8.00 62.28 -31.66
N ARG A 5 -7.60 60.99 -31.86
CA ARG A 5 -8.54 59.94 -32.25
C ARG A 5 -9.36 59.51 -31.02
N HIS A 6 -10.63 59.82 -31.02
CA HIS A 6 -11.63 59.30 -30.10
C HIS A 6 -11.77 57.80 -30.32
N VAL A 7 -11.23 56.96 -29.36
CA VAL A 7 -11.55 55.55 -29.28
C VAL A 7 -12.89 55.42 -28.59
N THR A 8 -13.90 54.94 -29.30
CA THR A 8 -15.27 54.79 -28.79
C THR A 8 -15.33 53.70 -27.75
N PRO A 9 -16.09 53.89 -26.64
CA PRO A 9 -16.19 52.89 -25.55
C PRO A 9 -16.77 51.53 -25.98
N LEU A 10 -17.38 51.46 -27.16
CA LEU A 10 -17.97 50.25 -27.73
C LEU A 10 -16.90 49.16 -28.07
N ASN A 11 -15.69 49.60 -28.48
CA ASN A 11 -14.60 48.65 -28.79
C ASN A 11 -14.00 47.99 -27.55
N PHE A 12 -14.04 48.65 -26.40
CA PHE A 12 -13.55 48.07 -25.13
C PHE A 12 -14.48 46.98 -24.59
N VAL A 13 -15.80 47.18 -24.71
CA VAL A 13 -16.82 46.23 -24.26
C VAL A 13 -16.80 44.96 -25.15
N VAL A 14 -16.62 45.13 -26.45
CA VAL A 14 -16.53 43.97 -27.38
C VAL A 14 -15.24 43.21 -27.19
N GLN A 15 -14.11 43.87 -26.95
CA GLN A 15 -12.85 43.16 -26.60
C GLN A 15 -12.91 42.46 -25.26
N PHE A 16 -13.59 43.02 -24.24
CA PHE A 16 -13.78 42.38 -22.95
C PHE A 16 -14.74 41.19 -23.03
N LEU A 17 -15.80 41.28 -23.86
CA LEU A 17 -16.73 40.18 -24.10
C LEU A 17 -16.11 39.02 -24.93
N VAL A 18 -15.21 39.35 -25.86
CA VAL A 18 -14.45 38.31 -26.60
C VAL A 18 -13.40 37.66 -25.74
N LEU A 19 -12.71 38.39 -24.86
CA LEU A 19 -11.80 37.82 -23.86
C LEU A 19 -12.55 36.98 -22.82
N PHE A 20 -13.74 37.36 -22.40
CA PHE A 20 -14.56 36.58 -21.46
C PHE A 20 -15.13 35.29 -22.07
N ARG A 21 -15.33 35.25 -23.40
CA ARG A 21 -15.74 34.03 -24.10
C ARG A 21 -14.59 33.06 -24.37
N LEU A 22 -13.35 33.50 -24.30
CA LEU A 22 -12.18 32.62 -24.41
C LEU A 22 -11.84 31.86 -23.10
N PHE A 23 -12.45 32.29 -21.98
CA PHE A 23 -12.25 31.65 -20.68
C PHE A 23 -13.40 30.73 -20.22
N SER A 24 -14.44 30.51 -21.04
CA SER A 24 -15.61 29.71 -20.64
C SER A 24 -15.87 28.49 -21.55
N HIS A 25 -14.83 27.84 -22.03
CA HIS A 25 -14.93 26.44 -22.41
C HIS A 25 -14.33 25.66 -21.24
N GLY A 26 -15.14 25.44 -20.22
CA GLY A 26 -14.90 24.33 -19.32
C GLY A 26 -14.97 23.07 -20.19
N GLU A 27 -13.81 22.48 -20.52
CA GLU A 27 -13.77 21.15 -21.11
C GLU A 27 -14.49 20.21 -20.12
N CYS A 28 -15.66 19.69 -20.57
CA CYS A 28 -16.34 18.65 -19.83
C CYS A 28 -15.42 17.41 -19.77
N GLY A 29 -15.39 16.74 -18.62
CA GLY A 29 -14.62 15.54 -18.44
C GLY A 29 -13.24 15.74 -17.78
N ALA A 30 -12.46 14.67 -17.78
CA ALA A 30 -11.13 14.65 -17.14
C ALA A 30 -10.12 15.50 -17.93
N VAL A 31 -9.28 16.24 -17.19
CA VAL A 31 -8.26 17.14 -17.76
C VAL A 31 -7.16 16.32 -18.42
N GLN A 32 -6.83 16.66 -19.68
CA GLN A 32 -5.67 16.02 -20.34
C GLN A 32 -4.38 16.56 -19.72
N LEU A 33 -3.59 15.63 -19.13
CA LEU A 33 -2.29 15.92 -18.53
C LEU A 33 -1.19 15.61 -19.56
N THR A 34 -0.34 16.61 -19.79
CA THR A 34 0.80 16.55 -20.72
C THR A 34 2.07 16.97 -19.99
N ALA A 35 3.24 16.74 -20.59
CA ALA A 35 4.52 17.18 -20.02
C ALA A 35 4.53 18.69 -19.69
N ASP A 36 3.77 19.51 -20.43
CA ASP A 36 3.74 20.96 -20.24
C ASP A 36 2.93 21.41 -19.02
N ASN A 37 1.86 20.68 -18.63
CA ASN A 37 0.94 21.11 -17.58
C ASN A 37 0.97 20.22 -16.32
N PHE A 38 1.51 19.01 -16.41
CA PHE A 38 1.47 17.98 -15.38
C PHE A 38 1.99 18.49 -14.03
N ASP A 39 3.24 18.97 -14.00
CA ASP A 39 3.88 19.40 -12.76
C ASP A 39 3.20 20.64 -12.15
N THR A 40 2.71 21.52 -13.00
CA THR A 40 1.96 22.72 -12.56
C THR A 40 0.63 22.33 -11.90
N ILE A 41 -0.11 21.40 -12.48
CA ILE A 41 -1.39 20.94 -11.93
C ILE A 41 -1.15 20.21 -10.61
N ILE A 42 -0.19 19.30 -10.54
CA ILE A 42 0.13 18.55 -9.31
C ILE A 42 0.59 19.47 -8.18
N ALA A 43 1.39 20.49 -8.49
CA ALA A 43 1.90 21.41 -7.47
C ALA A 43 0.83 22.36 -6.90
N ASN A 44 -0.20 22.68 -7.68
CA ASN A 44 -1.22 23.69 -7.32
C ASN A 44 -2.59 23.09 -6.95
N THR A 45 -2.72 21.76 -6.92
CA THR A 45 -3.98 21.07 -6.61
C THR A 45 -3.82 20.20 -5.35
N GLU A 46 -4.80 20.27 -4.45
CA GLU A 46 -4.79 19.47 -3.21
C GLU A 46 -4.82 17.97 -3.51
N LEU A 47 -5.70 17.53 -4.43
CA LEU A 47 -5.85 16.12 -4.81
C LEU A 47 -5.99 15.98 -6.32
N VAL A 48 -5.15 15.16 -6.93
CA VAL A 48 -5.26 14.78 -8.35
C VAL A 48 -5.42 13.28 -8.46
N LEU A 49 -6.54 12.81 -9.02
CA LEU A 49 -6.72 11.41 -9.41
C LEU A 49 -6.40 11.27 -10.89
N ILE A 50 -5.42 10.43 -11.23
CA ILE A 50 -4.85 10.33 -12.56
C ILE A 50 -5.17 8.97 -13.18
N ASN A 51 -5.78 8.97 -14.36
CA ASN A 51 -5.95 7.80 -15.21
C ASN A 51 -4.82 7.73 -16.25
N PHE A 52 -3.92 6.80 -16.09
CA PHE A 52 -2.88 6.47 -17.08
C PHE A 52 -3.46 5.46 -18.06
N TYR A 53 -3.54 5.82 -19.33
CA TYR A 53 -4.20 5.02 -20.35
C TYR A 53 -3.37 4.88 -21.64
N ALA A 54 -3.80 3.99 -22.52
CA ALA A 54 -3.34 3.90 -23.89
C ALA A 54 -4.56 3.70 -24.82
N ASP A 55 -4.60 4.41 -25.96
CA ASP A 55 -5.73 4.41 -26.88
C ASP A 55 -6.04 3.04 -27.49
N TRP A 56 -5.03 2.18 -27.65
CA TRP A 56 -5.20 0.81 -28.15
C TRP A 56 -5.74 -0.18 -27.11
N CYS A 57 -5.74 0.19 -25.82
CA CYS A 57 -6.19 -0.69 -24.75
C CYS A 57 -7.72 -0.67 -24.63
N ARG A 58 -8.36 -1.82 -24.85
CA ARG A 58 -9.82 -1.97 -24.73
C ARG A 58 -10.35 -1.50 -23.38
N PHE A 59 -9.68 -1.86 -22.27
CA PHE A 59 -10.12 -1.49 -20.93
C PHE A 59 -9.96 0.03 -20.64
N SER A 60 -8.97 0.66 -21.24
CA SER A 60 -8.84 2.13 -21.20
C SER A 60 -10.02 2.82 -21.89
N ASN A 61 -10.39 2.32 -23.06
CA ASN A 61 -11.52 2.87 -23.83
C ASN A 61 -12.86 2.66 -23.11
N MET A 62 -13.03 1.55 -22.41
CA MET A 62 -14.24 1.32 -21.59
C MET A 62 -14.29 2.24 -20.35
N LEU A 63 -13.14 2.53 -19.75
CA LEU A 63 -13.07 3.40 -18.58
C LEU A 63 -13.23 4.89 -18.93
N ALA A 64 -12.79 5.32 -20.10
CA ALA A 64 -12.74 6.74 -20.48
C ALA A 64 -14.05 7.50 -20.23
N PRO A 65 -15.22 7.06 -20.73
CA PRO A 65 -16.49 7.79 -20.51
C PRO A 65 -16.90 7.82 -19.03
N ILE A 66 -16.63 6.76 -18.28
CA ILE A 66 -16.95 6.68 -16.85
C ILE A 66 -16.06 7.64 -16.05
N PHE A 67 -14.80 7.77 -16.44
CA PHE A 67 -13.84 8.64 -15.78
C PHE A 67 -14.11 10.12 -16.10
N ASP A 68 -14.54 10.42 -17.33
CA ASP A 68 -14.99 11.76 -17.72
C ASP A 68 -16.27 12.16 -16.97
N GLU A 69 -17.25 11.27 -16.82
CA GLU A 69 -18.45 11.48 -15.99
C GLU A 69 -18.09 11.73 -14.51
N ALA A 70 -17.12 10.98 -13.98
CA ALA A 70 -16.62 11.19 -12.63
C ALA A 70 -15.99 12.58 -12.47
N ALA A 71 -15.23 13.03 -13.49
CA ALA A 71 -14.60 14.33 -13.48
C ALA A 71 -15.65 15.47 -13.45
N ASP A 72 -16.69 15.38 -14.27
CA ASP A 72 -17.80 16.34 -14.27
C ASP A 72 -18.50 16.39 -12.90
N LYS A 73 -18.77 15.23 -12.32
CA LYS A 73 -19.38 15.12 -11.01
C LYS A 73 -18.52 15.78 -9.92
N VAL A 74 -17.22 15.44 -9.87
CA VAL A 74 -16.28 16.00 -8.90
C VAL A 74 -16.09 17.50 -9.09
N THR A 75 -16.01 17.99 -10.33
CA THR A 75 -15.87 19.42 -10.63
C THR A 75 -17.11 20.21 -10.19
N SER A 76 -18.30 19.59 -10.20
CA SER A 76 -19.52 20.22 -9.67
C SER A 76 -19.51 20.36 -8.14
N GLU A 77 -18.76 19.53 -7.42
CA GLU A 77 -18.68 19.52 -5.95
C GLU A 77 -17.48 20.31 -5.42
N PHE A 78 -16.36 20.27 -6.13
CA PHE A 78 -15.08 20.85 -5.69
C PHE A 78 -14.47 21.78 -6.74
N PRO A 79 -13.87 22.91 -6.34
CA PRO A 79 -13.13 23.77 -7.28
C PRO A 79 -11.87 23.04 -7.79
N SER A 80 -11.44 23.38 -9.01
CA SER A 80 -10.25 22.79 -9.65
C SER A 80 -8.92 23.03 -8.91
N SER A 81 -8.86 24.07 -8.07
CA SER A 81 -7.72 24.27 -7.15
C SER A 81 -7.67 23.22 -6.04
N ARG A 82 -8.79 22.56 -5.76
CA ARG A 82 -8.88 21.55 -4.73
C ARG A 82 -8.79 20.14 -5.29
N VAL A 83 -9.49 19.84 -6.37
CA VAL A 83 -9.52 18.51 -6.98
C VAL A 83 -9.45 18.59 -8.49
N VAL A 84 -8.63 17.74 -9.09
CA VAL A 84 -8.59 17.49 -10.52
C VAL A 84 -8.63 15.99 -10.79
N LEU A 85 -9.51 15.54 -11.67
CA LEU A 85 -9.40 14.26 -12.33
C LEU A 85 -8.66 14.46 -13.65
N GLY A 86 -7.48 13.85 -13.77
CA GLY A 86 -6.61 14.00 -14.93
C GLY A 86 -6.40 12.69 -15.66
N LYS A 87 -6.12 12.77 -16.97
CA LYS A 87 -5.82 11.59 -17.79
C LYS A 87 -4.52 11.80 -18.56
N VAL A 88 -3.67 10.77 -18.59
CA VAL A 88 -2.36 10.75 -19.26
C VAL A 88 -2.38 9.68 -20.35
N ASP A 89 -2.17 10.09 -21.60
CA ASP A 89 -1.92 9.18 -22.71
C ASP A 89 -0.45 8.72 -22.65
N CYS A 90 -0.23 7.51 -22.22
CA CYS A 90 1.14 6.99 -21.99
C CYS A 90 1.90 6.71 -23.29
N ASP A 91 1.22 6.61 -24.43
CA ASP A 91 1.89 6.49 -25.72
C ASP A 91 2.47 7.82 -26.18
N LYS A 92 1.79 8.94 -25.85
CA LYS A 92 2.25 10.31 -26.16
C LYS A 92 3.17 10.86 -25.08
N GLU A 93 2.82 10.65 -23.82
CA GLU A 93 3.50 11.19 -22.64
C GLU A 93 4.37 10.10 -21.96
N THR A 94 5.25 9.46 -22.73
CA THR A 94 6.09 8.33 -22.27
C THR A 94 6.97 8.68 -21.08
N SER A 95 7.43 9.92 -20.98
CA SER A 95 8.23 10.42 -19.86
C SER A 95 7.45 10.38 -18.54
N ILE A 96 6.17 10.77 -18.58
CA ILE A 96 5.29 10.72 -17.41
C ILE A 96 5.00 9.26 -17.05
N GLY A 97 4.64 8.41 -18.03
CA GLY A 97 4.41 6.98 -17.81
C GLY A 97 5.61 6.29 -17.14
N THR A 98 6.82 6.58 -17.60
CA THR A 98 8.06 6.05 -17.03
C THR A 98 8.30 6.57 -15.61
N ARG A 99 8.13 7.88 -15.36
CA ARG A 99 8.27 8.51 -14.03
C ARG A 99 7.36 7.87 -12.97
N PHE A 100 6.16 7.43 -13.37
CA PHE A 100 5.18 6.80 -12.48
C PHE A 100 5.20 5.27 -12.53
N HIS A 101 6.19 4.68 -13.21
CA HIS A 101 6.36 3.23 -13.35
C HIS A 101 5.11 2.52 -13.86
N ILE A 102 4.46 3.08 -14.90
CA ILE A 102 3.23 2.53 -15.47
C ILE A 102 3.59 1.36 -16.39
N SER A 103 3.14 0.15 -16.04
CA SER A 103 3.39 -1.09 -16.79
C SER A 103 2.13 -1.75 -17.35
N LYS A 104 0.95 -1.24 -17.01
CA LYS A 104 -0.36 -1.78 -17.42
C LYS A 104 -1.40 -0.68 -17.56
N TYR A 105 -2.44 -0.93 -18.36
CA TYR A 105 -3.50 0.02 -18.64
C TYR A 105 -4.90 -0.56 -18.43
N PRO A 106 -5.86 0.26 -17.91
CA PRO A 106 -5.64 1.55 -17.29
C PRO A 106 -5.08 1.41 -15.88
N THR A 107 -4.17 2.31 -15.47
CA THR A 107 -3.68 2.42 -14.08
C THR A 107 -4.17 3.73 -13.49
N LEU A 108 -4.70 3.68 -12.27
CA LEU A 108 -5.24 4.82 -11.56
C LEU A 108 -4.39 5.13 -10.32
N LYS A 109 -3.78 6.31 -10.29
CA LYS A 109 -2.95 6.78 -9.16
C LYS A 109 -3.46 8.11 -8.63
N ALA A 110 -3.31 8.34 -7.33
CA ALA A 110 -3.66 9.61 -6.71
C ALA A 110 -2.42 10.34 -6.21
N VAL A 111 -2.45 11.67 -6.33
CA VAL A 111 -1.43 12.58 -5.79
C VAL A 111 -2.13 13.56 -4.88
N ARG A 112 -1.70 13.73 -3.63
CA ARG A 112 -2.22 14.72 -2.69
C ARG A 112 -1.12 15.65 -2.22
N ASN A 113 -1.35 16.97 -2.33
CA ASN A 113 -0.36 17.99 -1.97
C ASN A 113 1.04 17.75 -2.59
N GLY A 114 1.07 17.31 -3.86
CA GLY A 114 2.31 16.99 -4.57
C GLY A 114 2.92 15.62 -4.23
N GLN A 115 2.34 14.85 -3.31
CA GLN A 115 2.85 13.54 -2.92
C GLN A 115 2.03 12.40 -3.55
N LEU A 116 2.72 11.49 -4.24
CA LEU A 116 2.12 10.32 -4.84
C LEU A 116 1.69 9.33 -3.75
N PHE A 117 0.46 8.82 -3.85
CA PHE A 117 0.02 7.70 -3.02
C PHE A 117 0.77 6.42 -3.42
N LYS A 118 1.18 5.65 -2.43
CA LYS A 118 1.86 4.36 -2.66
C LYS A 118 0.96 3.37 -3.36
N LYS A 119 -0.33 3.34 -2.97
CA LYS A 119 -1.32 2.40 -3.50
C LYS A 119 -2.05 2.96 -4.72
N GLU A 120 -2.22 2.14 -5.75
CA GLU A 120 -3.09 2.42 -6.87
C GLU A 120 -4.56 2.38 -6.42
N TYR A 121 -5.42 3.14 -7.08
CA TYR A 121 -6.86 2.95 -6.91
C TYR A 121 -7.30 1.64 -7.56
N ARG A 122 -7.82 0.74 -6.75
CA ARG A 122 -8.30 -0.59 -7.16
C ARG A 122 -9.78 -0.80 -6.82
N GLY A 123 -10.49 0.27 -6.47
CA GLY A 123 -11.92 0.25 -6.19
C GLY A 123 -12.79 0.05 -7.43
N GLN A 124 -14.09 0.06 -7.22
CA GLN A 124 -15.08 -0.05 -8.28
C GLN A 124 -14.90 1.07 -9.32
N ARG A 125 -14.99 0.71 -10.60
CA ARG A 125 -14.83 1.63 -11.72
C ARG A 125 -16.18 2.20 -12.17
N SER A 126 -16.74 3.06 -11.33
CA SER A 126 -17.96 3.84 -11.62
C SER A 126 -17.75 5.30 -11.24
N ALA A 127 -18.48 6.21 -11.88
CA ALA A 127 -18.38 7.64 -11.59
C ALA A 127 -18.63 7.96 -10.12
N GLU A 128 -19.60 7.26 -9.48
CA GLU A 128 -19.90 7.44 -8.06
C GLU A 128 -18.75 6.92 -7.17
N ALA A 129 -18.14 5.77 -7.50
CA ALA A 129 -17.05 5.24 -6.71
C ALA A 129 -15.81 6.14 -6.76
N PHE A 130 -15.50 6.75 -7.91
CA PHE A 130 -14.43 7.74 -8.01
C PHE A 130 -14.73 9.00 -7.21
N ALA A 131 -15.98 9.52 -7.27
CA ALA A 131 -16.38 10.67 -6.47
C ALA A 131 -16.31 10.36 -4.96
N ASN A 132 -16.76 9.20 -4.53
CA ASN A 132 -16.64 8.76 -3.14
C ASN A 132 -15.19 8.64 -2.69
N PHE A 133 -14.33 8.05 -3.52
CA PHE A 133 -12.89 7.99 -3.24
C PHE A 133 -12.30 9.39 -3.06
N VAL A 134 -12.63 10.34 -3.94
CA VAL A 134 -12.19 11.72 -3.81
C VAL A 134 -12.65 12.33 -2.48
N ARG A 135 -13.92 12.16 -2.12
CA ARG A 135 -14.47 12.66 -0.83
C ARG A 135 -13.71 12.08 0.36
N GLU A 136 -13.46 10.76 0.36
CA GLU A 136 -12.70 10.06 1.39
C GLU A 136 -11.25 10.53 1.48
N GLN A 137 -10.61 10.81 0.31
CA GLN A 137 -9.25 11.31 0.28
C GLN A 137 -9.13 12.76 0.76
N LEU A 138 -10.19 13.55 0.71
CA LEU A 138 -10.23 14.93 1.20
C LEU A 138 -10.52 15.03 2.71
N VAL A 139 -10.97 13.96 3.34
CA VAL A 139 -11.12 13.94 4.81
C VAL A 139 -9.75 14.12 5.44
N ASP A 140 -9.68 14.90 6.51
CA ASP A 140 -8.44 15.05 7.28
C ASP A 140 -8.08 13.70 7.91
N PRO A 141 -6.92 13.13 7.57
CA PRO A 141 -6.51 11.85 8.13
C PRO A 141 -6.06 11.94 9.60
N MET A 142 -5.94 13.14 10.14
CA MET A 142 -5.45 13.38 11.49
C MET A 142 -6.59 13.51 12.48
N LYS A 143 -6.45 12.82 13.60
CA LYS A 143 -7.35 12.97 14.76
C LYS A 143 -6.76 13.98 15.72
N GLU A 144 -7.40 15.14 15.83
CA GLU A 144 -7.00 16.14 16.81
C GLU A 144 -7.44 15.72 18.22
N PHE A 145 -6.54 15.80 19.18
CA PHE A 145 -6.81 15.58 20.60
C PHE A 145 -6.79 16.91 21.34
N THR A 146 -7.70 17.05 22.28
CA THR A 146 -7.87 18.25 23.13
C THR A 146 -7.34 18.03 24.55
N GLN A 147 -7.06 16.77 24.92
CA GLN A 147 -6.49 16.37 26.19
C GLN A 147 -5.44 15.29 25.98
N LEU A 148 -4.33 15.34 26.72
CA LEU A 148 -3.28 14.33 26.67
C LEU A 148 -3.76 12.92 27.06
N SER A 149 -4.83 12.82 27.83
CA SER A 149 -5.45 11.55 28.19
C SER A 149 -5.96 10.77 26.96
N GLU A 150 -6.38 11.45 25.89
CA GLU A 150 -6.91 10.83 24.68
C GLU A 150 -5.84 10.05 23.90
N VAL A 151 -4.57 10.41 24.08
CA VAL A 151 -3.43 9.75 23.45
C VAL A 151 -2.62 8.89 24.42
N GLN A 152 -3.20 8.49 25.55
CA GLN A 152 -2.60 7.49 26.43
C GLN A 152 -2.76 6.07 25.86
N HIS A 153 -1.87 5.16 26.27
CA HIS A 153 -1.86 3.78 25.74
C HIS A 153 -3.20 3.04 25.88
N ASN A 154 -3.90 3.25 26.98
CA ASN A 154 -5.17 2.60 27.26
C ASN A 154 -6.38 3.18 26.51
N GLN A 155 -6.21 4.28 25.78
CA GLN A 155 -7.25 4.95 25.00
C GLN A 155 -7.06 4.75 23.48
N MET A 156 -5.93 4.19 23.07
CA MET A 156 -5.58 3.98 21.66
C MET A 156 -5.69 2.50 21.28
N ASP A 157 -6.04 2.23 20.05
CA ASP A 157 -6.12 0.87 19.50
C ASP A 157 -4.73 0.21 19.46
N ASP A 158 -4.48 -0.77 20.32
CA ASP A 158 -3.19 -1.46 20.45
C ASP A 158 -2.84 -2.36 19.25
N LYS A 159 -3.79 -2.59 18.33
CA LYS A 159 -3.59 -3.32 17.08
C LYS A 159 -3.05 -2.44 15.96
N LYS A 160 -3.08 -1.13 16.14
CA LYS A 160 -2.66 -0.15 15.14
C LYS A 160 -1.40 0.59 15.57
N ARG A 161 -0.68 1.12 14.57
CA ARG A 161 0.44 2.03 14.77
C ARG A 161 -0.07 3.45 14.82
N HIS A 162 0.55 4.27 15.66
CA HIS A 162 0.14 5.66 15.83
C HIS A 162 1.34 6.59 15.72
N VAL A 163 1.14 7.72 15.04
CA VAL A 163 2.08 8.83 15.00
C VAL A 163 1.40 10.01 15.68
N ILE A 164 2.02 10.55 16.70
CA ILE A 164 1.43 11.57 17.56
C ILE A 164 2.29 12.82 17.48
N GLY A 165 1.71 13.89 16.93
CA GLY A 165 2.36 15.19 16.80
C GLY A 165 1.94 16.15 17.92
N TYR A 166 2.93 16.80 18.54
CA TYR A 166 2.76 17.81 19.57
C TYR A 166 3.34 19.13 19.06
N PHE A 167 2.48 20.07 18.70
CA PHE A 167 2.85 21.34 18.07
C PHE A 167 2.35 22.54 18.85
N GLU A 168 3.01 23.69 18.70
CA GLU A 168 2.55 24.94 19.30
C GLU A 168 1.42 25.57 18.44
N THR A 169 1.59 25.60 17.11
CA THR A 169 0.66 26.23 16.17
C THR A 169 0.46 25.40 14.90
N ARG A 170 -0.65 25.69 14.18
CA ARG A 170 -0.95 25.07 12.90
C ARG A 170 -0.16 25.67 11.72
N ASP A 171 0.40 26.87 11.90
CA ASP A 171 1.07 27.61 10.83
C ASP A 171 2.58 27.31 10.76
N SER A 172 3.06 26.31 11.50
CA SER A 172 4.47 25.94 11.49
C SER A 172 4.84 25.04 10.31
N PRO A 173 6.04 25.17 9.72
CA PRO A 173 6.52 24.30 8.67
C PRO A 173 6.62 22.83 9.11
N GLU A 174 6.91 22.58 10.38
CA GLU A 174 6.96 21.25 10.98
C GLU A 174 5.59 20.58 10.93
N TYR A 175 4.53 21.30 11.30
CA TYR A 175 3.16 20.79 11.18
C TYR A 175 2.77 20.58 9.72
N ALA A 176 3.16 21.48 8.80
CA ALA A 176 2.88 21.30 7.39
C ALA A 176 3.48 20.00 6.83
N ASN A 177 4.71 19.65 7.25
CA ASN A 177 5.34 18.38 6.89
C ASN A 177 4.62 17.17 7.53
N PHE A 178 4.21 17.29 8.79
CA PHE A 178 3.42 16.27 9.48
C PHE A 178 2.10 16.01 8.77
N ALA A 179 1.37 17.04 8.39
CA ALA A 179 0.09 16.94 7.68
C ALA A 179 0.24 16.29 6.28
N LYS A 180 1.32 16.63 5.55
CA LYS A 180 1.63 15.97 4.26
C LYS A 180 1.86 14.46 4.45
N LEU A 181 2.65 14.06 5.43
CA LEU A 181 2.92 12.65 5.71
C LEU A 181 1.69 11.91 6.21
N ALA A 182 0.87 12.53 7.05
CA ALA A 182 -0.40 11.95 7.49
C ALA A 182 -1.31 11.61 6.31
N ALA A 183 -1.38 12.49 5.29
CA ALA A 183 -2.16 12.24 4.10
C ALA A 183 -1.65 11.06 3.26
N VAL A 184 -0.33 10.83 3.22
CA VAL A 184 0.30 9.75 2.45
C VAL A 184 0.25 8.41 3.18
N LEU A 185 0.42 8.42 4.51
CA LEU A 185 0.58 7.21 5.34
C LEU A 185 -0.67 6.87 6.17
N LYS A 186 -1.82 7.48 5.88
CA LYS A 186 -3.07 7.29 6.64
C LYS A 186 -3.58 5.85 6.68
N ASP A 187 -3.21 5.05 5.68
CA ASP A 187 -3.60 3.64 5.60
C ASP A 187 -2.65 2.74 6.40
N ASP A 188 -1.42 3.22 6.67
CA ASP A 188 -0.38 2.48 7.36
C ASP A 188 -0.31 2.83 8.86
N CYS A 189 -0.62 4.09 9.22
CA CYS A 189 -0.62 4.60 10.59
C CYS A 189 -1.83 5.48 10.87
N ASN A 190 -2.25 5.52 12.14
CA ASN A 190 -3.20 6.50 12.63
C ASN A 190 -2.43 7.75 13.11
N PHE A 191 -2.79 8.90 12.56
CA PHE A 191 -2.16 10.16 12.93
C PHE A 191 -3.01 10.91 13.94
N HIS A 192 -2.35 11.42 14.99
CA HIS A 192 -2.94 12.23 16.05
C HIS A 192 -2.17 13.52 16.19
N VAL A 193 -2.85 14.61 16.47
CA VAL A 193 -2.22 15.93 16.61
C VAL A 193 -2.84 16.75 17.73
N GLY A 194 -2.02 17.44 18.48
CA GLY A 194 -2.45 18.42 19.48
C GLY A 194 -1.68 19.72 19.36
N PHE A 195 -2.25 20.81 19.88
CA PHE A 195 -1.71 22.15 19.74
C PHE A 195 -1.72 22.94 21.04
N GLY A 196 -0.74 23.86 21.18
CA GLY A 196 -0.70 24.87 22.20
C GLY A 196 -0.59 24.31 23.62
N GLU A 197 -1.40 24.81 24.57
CA GLU A 197 -1.32 24.45 25.98
C GLU A 197 -1.45 22.95 26.25
N VAL A 198 -2.25 22.25 25.47
CA VAL A 198 -2.47 20.80 25.60
C VAL A 198 -1.17 20.03 25.44
N THR A 199 -0.27 20.50 24.58
CA THR A 199 0.98 19.81 24.22
C THR A 199 2.20 20.28 25.02
N ARG A 200 2.13 21.41 25.71
CA ARG A 200 3.28 22.05 26.42
C ARG A 200 3.97 21.16 27.44
N ALA A 201 3.26 20.21 28.03
CA ALA A 201 3.86 19.24 28.94
C ALA A 201 4.75 18.21 28.24
N MET A 202 4.61 18.07 26.92
CA MET A 202 5.28 17.03 26.13
C MET A 202 6.53 17.54 25.42
N HIS A 203 6.68 18.87 25.27
CA HIS A 203 7.83 19.45 24.54
C HIS A 203 8.21 20.85 25.11
N PRO A 204 9.49 21.23 24.98
CA PRO A 204 9.91 22.59 25.26
C PRO A 204 9.23 23.59 24.31
N PRO A 205 9.02 24.85 24.76
CA PRO A 205 8.47 25.91 23.91
C PRO A 205 9.26 26.06 22.60
N GLY A 206 8.55 26.08 21.46
CA GLY A 206 9.16 26.23 20.14
C GLY A 206 9.90 25.00 19.60
N GLN A 207 9.83 23.85 20.27
CA GLN A 207 10.46 22.60 19.84
C GLN A 207 9.38 21.51 19.75
N PRO A 208 8.64 21.43 18.63
CA PRO A 208 7.63 20.41 18.46
C PRO A 208 8.24 19.01 18.48
N ILE A 209 7.47 18.04 18.97
CA ILE A 209 7.87 16.63 19.05
C ILE A 209 6.87 15.79 18.26
N VAL A 210 7.38 14.78 17.57
CA VAL A 210 6.58 13.72 16.99
C VAL A 210 7.01 12.40 17.57
N ALA A 211 6.05 11.65 18.12
CA ALA A 211 6.26 10.34 18.70
C ALA A 211 5.59 9.25 17.85
N PHE A 212 6.28 8.15 17.68
CA PHE A 212 5.71 6.92 17.12
C PHE A 212 5.36 5.95 18.25
N ARG A 213 4.21 5.32 18.12
CA ARG A 213 3.75 4.26 19.03
C ARG A 213 3.45 3.00 18.22
N PRO A 214 4.17 1.89 18.49
CA PRO A 214 3.98 0.63 17.80
C PRO A 214 2.65 -0.04 18.18
N ALA A 215 2.18 -0.94 17.30
CA ALA A 215 1.04 -1.82 17.56
C ALA A 215 1.40 -2.85 18.64
N LYS A 216 1.10 -2.59 19.89
CA LYS A 216 1.50 -3.43 21.04
C LYS A 216 0.96 -4.87 20.97
N ALA A 217 -0.15 -5.08 20.28
CA ALA A 217 -0.66 -6.43 20.02
C ALA A 217 0.27 -7.24 19.09
N ARG A 218 1.10 -6.57 18.26
CA ARG A 218 1.93 -7.20 17.21
C ARG A 218 3.44 -7.01 17.40
N SER A 219 3.86 -6.11 18.29
CA SER A 219 5.28 -5.81 18.53
C SER A 219 5.54 -5.55 20.02
N ASN A 220 6.75 -5.87 20.47
CA ASN A 220 7.27 -5.52 21.80
C ASN A 220 8.08 -4.21 21.77
N ASP A 221 8.17 -3.52 20.62
CA ASP A 221 8.89 -2.28 20.48
C ASP A 221 8.37 -1.19 21.43
N MET A 222 9.24 -0.29 21.81
CA MET A 222 8.90 0.85 22.69
C MET A 222 8.46 2.04 21.86
N ASP A 223 7.75 2.98 22.50
CA ASP A 223 7.46 4.28 21.90
C ASP A 223 8.78 5.00 21.59
N GLU A 224 8.84 5.67 20.46
CA GLU A 224 10.03 6.34 19.95
C GLU A 224 9.68 7.75 19.48
N SER A 225 10.51 8.72 19.83
CA SER A 225 10.36 10.10 19.35
C SER A 225 11.32 10.36 18.19
N PHE A 226 10.87 11.12 17.20
CA PHE A 226 11.73 11.60 16.13
C PHE A 226 12.73 12.61 16.69
N THR A 227 14.01 12.40 16.42
CA THR A 227 15.12 13.23 16.93
C THR A 227 15.76 14.11 15.86
N GLY A 228 15.33 13.97 14.59
CA GLY A 228 15.83 14.77 13.47
C GLY A 228 15.13 16.14 13.34
N ASP A 229 15.37 16.81 12.22
CA ASP A 229 14.74 18.11 11.91
C ASP A 229 13.36 17.91 11.26
N LEU A 230 12.28 18.25 11.98
CA LEU A 230 10.91 18.21 11.46
C LEU A 230 10.68 19.16 10.26
N LYS A 231 11.55 20.15 10.03
CA LYS A 231 11.51 21.02 8.84
C LYS A 231 12.03 20.32 7.60
N SER A 232 12.91 19.31 7.76
CA SER A 232 13.37 18.46 6.69
C SER A 232 12.31 17.41 6.35
N TYR A 233 11.54 17.64 5.29
CA TYR A 233 10.51 16.70 4.86
C TYR A 233 11.09 15.32 4.56
N ASP A 234 12.24 15.25 3.88
CA ASP A 234 12.85 13.99 3.45
C ASP A 234 13.29 13.15 4.66
N GLU A 235 13.98 13.76 5.63
CA GLU A 235 14.43 13.07 6.84
C GLU A 235 13.25 12.54 7.65
N PHE A 236 12.25 13.40 7.88
CA PHE A 236 11.05 13.03 8.62
C PHE A 236 10.21 11.98 7.86
N SER A 237 10.14 12.08 6.53
CA SER A 237 9.44 11.11 5.68
C SER A 237 10.08 9.72 5.73
N ILE A 238 11.41 9.63 5.67
CA ILE A 238 12.15 8.36 5.77
C ILE A 238 11.84 7.70 7.11
N TRP A 239 12.00 8.42 8.23
CA TRP A 239 11.75 7.89 9.56
C TRP A 239 10.28 7.45 9.74
N THR A 240 9.32 8.31 9.39
CA THR A 240 7.90 8.01 9.55
C THR A 240 7.48 6.83 8.68
N THR A 241 7.99 6.74 7.47
CA THR A 241 7.71 5.61 6.57
C THR A 241 8.27 4.30 7.12
N ASP A 242 9.50 4.30 7.64
CA ASP A 242 10.11 3.12 8.27
C ASP A 242 9.28 2.63 9.47
N LYS A 243 8.73 3.55 10.27
CA LYS A 243 7.89 3.22 11.42
C LYS A 243 6.47 2.77 11.03
N CYS A 244 5.87 3.42 10.06
CA CYS A 244 4.48 3.15 9.66
C CYS A 244 4.35 1.93 8.75
N VAL A 245 5.28 1.72 7.82
CA VAL A 245 5.25 0.57 6.90
C VAL A 245 6.05 -0.58 7.51
N PRO A 246 5.39 -1.62 8.05
CA PRO A 246 6.09 -2.69 8.73
C PRO A 246 6.93 -3.51 7.76
N LEU A 247 8.06 -4.05 8.25
CA LEU A 247 8.83 -5.04 7.53
C LEU A 247 7.99 -6.29 7.25
N VAL A 248 7.22 -6.74 8.25
CA VAL A 248 6.27 -7.85 8.12
C VAL A 248 4.87 -7.29 7.92
N ARG A 249 4.30 -7.52 6.73
CA ARG A 249 2.96 -7.04 6.35
C ARG A 249 1.91 -8.14 6.51
N GLU A 250 0.67 -7.77 6.77
CA GLU A 250 -0.43 -8.73 6.74
C GLU A 250 -0.95 -8.84 5.30
N ILE A 251 -1.04 -10.08 4.79
CA ILE A 251 -1.68 -10.34 3.52
C ILE A 251 -3.19 -10.51 3.72
N THR A 252 -3.96 -9.82 2.89
CA THR A 252 -5.42 -9.90 2.83
C THR A 252 -5.84 -10.14 1.38
N PHE A 253 -7.10 -10.51 1.13
CA PHE A 253 -7.60 -10.63 -0.24
C PHE A 253 -7.58 -9.29 -1.01
N GLU A 254 -7.58 -8.17 -0.29
CA GLU A 254 -7.56 -6.83 -0.89
C GLU A 254 -6.15 -6.44 -1.39
N ASN A 255 -5.09 -6.83 -0.67
CA ASN A 255 -3.71 -6.46 -1.00
C ASN A 255 -2.89 -7.57 -1.64
N ALA A 256 -3.39 -8.81 -1.68
CA ALA A 256 -2.65 -9.97 -2.19
C ALA A 256 -2.21 -9.79 -3.64
N GLU A 257 -3.03 -9.15 -4.47
CA GLU A 257 -2.68 -8.86 -5.86
C GLU A 257 -1.53 -7.86 -5.96
N GLU A 258 -1.57 -6.78 -5.17
CA GLU A 258 -0.51 -5.78 -5.10
C GLU A 258 0.82 -6.41 -4.66
N LEU A 259 0.79 -7.23 -3.61
CA LEU A 259 1.95 -7.95 -3.12
C LEU A 259 2.53 -8.91 -4.17
N THR A 260 1.67 -9.59 -4.92
CA THR A 260 2.08 -10.50 -6.01
C THR A 260 2.73 -9.74 -7.16
N GLU A 261 2.26 -8.53 -7.47
CA GLU A 261 2.83 -7.68 -8.52
C GLU A 261 4.24 -7.15 -8.19
N GLU A 262 4.64 -7.13 -6.92
CA GLU A 262 6.01 -6.84 -6.52
C GLU A 262 7.01 -7.88 -7.06
N GLY A 263 6.53 -9.09 -7.41
CA GLY A 263 7.34 -10.14 -8.04
C GLY A 263 8.31 -10.84 -7.09
N LEU A 264 8.28 -10.51 -5.80
CA LEU A 264 9.13 -11.11 -4.77
C LEU A 264 8.44 -12.32 -4.15
N PRO A 265 9.15 -13.44 -3.89
CA PRO A 265 8.62 -14.56 -3.13
C PRO A 265 8.04 -14.11 -1.79
N PHE A 266 7.17 -14.91 -1.21
CA PHE A 266 6.56 -14.65 0.08
C PHE A 266 7.11 -15.61 1.15
N LEU A 267 7.59 -15.09 2.27
CA LEU A 267 7.76 -15.84 3.50
C LEU A 267 6.57 -15.53 4.41
N ILE A 268 5.70 -16.51 4.63
CA ILE A 268 4.38 -16.31 5.23
C ILE A 268 4.30 -17.08 6.55
N LEU A 269 3.93 -16.37 7.63
CA LEU A 269 3.42 -16.98 8.84
C LEU A 269 1.90 -17.10 8.71
N PHE A 270 1.37 -18.31 8.67
CA PHE A 270 -0.05 -18.57 8.87
C PHE A 270 -0.31 -18.72 10.37
N TYR A 271 -1.18 -17.88 10.91
CA TYR A 271 -1.45 -17.81 12.34
C TYR A 271 -2.94 -18.04 12.65
N ASN A 272 -3.25 -18.41 13.89
CA ASN A 272 -4.63 -18.42 14.38
C ASN A 272 -5.00 -16.99 14.80
N PRO A 273 -6.16 -16.42 14.41
CA PRO A 273 -6.58 -15.07 14.79
C PRO A 273 -6.49 -14.73 16.28
N ASP A 274 -6.62 -15.73 17.16
CA ASP A 274 -6.52 -15.56 18.60
C ASP A 274 -5.06 -15.61 19.13
N ASP A 275 -4.07 -15.94 18.26
CA ASP A 275 -2.66 -16.08 18.63
C ASP A 275 -1.80 -14.89 18.20
N ASN A 276 -1.75 -13.89 19.05
CA ASN A 276 -0.86 -12.73 18.84
C ASN A 276 0.62 -13.04 19.18
N ASN A 277 0.89 -14.12 19.90
CA ASN A 277 2.24 -14.45 20.36
C ASN A 277 3.13 -14.95 19.22
N SER A 278 2.60 -15.77 18.34
CA SER A 278 3.32 -16.25 17.15
C SER A 278 3.69 -15.09 16.20
N ILE A 279 2.81 -14.10 16.05
CA ILE A 279 3.06 -12.90 15.25
C ILE A 279 4.23 -12.09 15.83
N LYS A 280 4.20 -11.82 17.16
CA LYS A 280 5.28 -11.07 17.84
C LYS A 280 6.62 -11.75 17.67
N LYS A 281 6.65 -13.07 17.91
CA LYS A 281 7.85 -13.89 17.80
C LYS A 281 8.40 -13.90 16.37
N TYR A 282 7.53 -14.06 15.38
CA TYR A 282 7.90 -14.01 13.98
C TYR A 282 8.51 -12.65 13.62
N ASN A 283 7.86 -11.55 14.03
CA ASN A 283 8.37 -10.20 13.82
C ASN A 283 9.76 -9.99 14.43
N GLU A 284 9.98 -10.44 15.67
CA GLU A 284 11.29 -10.35 16.34
C GLU A 284 12.38 -11.08 15.57
N ILE A 285 12.10 -12.30 15.10
CA ILE A 285 13.07 -13.11 14.35
C ILE A 285 13.37 -12.46 13.00
N ILE A 286 12.35 -12.03 12.25
CA ILE A 286 12.53 -11.36 10.96
C ILE A 286 13.39 -10.10 11.12
N ASN A 287 13.08 -9.23 12.09
CA ASN A 287 13.85 -8.02 12.32
C ASN A 287 15.30 -8.30 12.74
N ARG A 288 15.54 -9.36 13.52
CA ARG A 288 16.86 -9.71 14.00
C ARG A 288 17.74 -10.39 12.95
N GLU A 289 17.17 -11.30 12.14
CA GLU A 289 17.96 -12.22 11.32
C GLU A 289 17.83 -11.99 9.82
N LEU A 290 16.75 -11.36 9.34
CA LEU A 290 16.40 -11.31 7.94
C LEU A 290 16.20 -9.90 7.38
N LEU A 291 16.57 -8.86 8.11
CA LEU A 291 16.44 -7.47 7.67
C LEU A 291 17.12 -7.23 6.32
N ASP A 292 18.26 -7.89 6.08
CA ASP A 292 19.03 -7.76 4.83
C ASP A 292 18.30 -8.37 3.63
N GLU A 293 17.33 -9.25 3.85
CA GLU A 293 16.58 -9.94 2.80
C GLU A 293 15.32 -9.18 2.33
N LYS A 294 15.05 -8.01 2.90
CA LYS A 294 13.83 -7.22 2.61
C LYS A 294 13.61 -6.83 1.14
N GLN A 295 14.66 -6.89 0.32
CA GLN A 295 14.56 -6.63 -1.12
C GLN A 295 14.40 -7.90 -1.95
N ASN A 296 14.59 -9.07 -1.35
CA ASN A 296 14.60 -10.37 -2.03
C ASN A 296 13.33 -11.18 -1.76
N ILE A 297 12.62 -10.88 -0.67
CA ILE A 297 11.44 -11.62 -0.25
C ILE A 297 10.47 -10.72 0.54
N ASN A 298 9.19 -10.94 0.38
CA ASN A 298 8.15 -10.31 1.17
C ASN A 298 7.88 -11.10 2.44
N PHE A 299 8.04 -10.45 3.60
CA PHE A 299 7.69 -11.04 4.89
C PHE A 299 6.23 -10.77 5.20
N LEU A 300 5.44 -11.84 5.37
CA LEU A 300 3.99 -11.72 5.49
C LEU A 300 3.45 -12.50 6.68
N THR A 301 2.32 -12.05 7.21
CA THR A 301 1.45 -12.83 8.09
C THR A 301 0.11 -13.03 7.39
N ALA A 302 -0.52 -14.18 7.58
CA ALA A 302 -1.81 -14.52 7.03
C ALA A 302 -2.70 -15.15 8.09
N ASP A 303 -3.94 -14.68 8.21
CA ASP A 303 -4.96 -15.36 9.00
C ASP A 303 -5.23 -16.75 8.41
N GLY A 304 -4.81 -17.80 9.11
CA GLY A 304 -4.91 -19.19 8.64
C GLY A 304 -6.34 -19.71 8.56
N VAL A 305 -7.32 -19.02 9.15
CA VAL A 305 -8.74 -19.34 9.00
C VAL A 305 -9.26 -18.77 7.68
N THR A 306 -8.94 -17.52 7.41
CA THR A 306 -9.30 -16.81 6.17
C THR A 306 -8.60 -17.41 4.96
N PHE A 307 -7.30 -17.75 5.09
CA PHE A 307 -6.48 -18.38 4.06
C PHE A 307 -6.43 -19.92 4.19
N ALA A 308 -7.55 -20.56 4.50
CA ALA A 308 -7.64 -22.02 4.62
C ALA A 308 -7.28 -22.77 3.31
N HIS A 309 -7.55 -22.18 2.14
CA HIS A 309 -7.26 -22.81 0.86
C HIS A 309 -5.74 -22.99 0.60
N PRO A 310 -4.87 -21.99 0.79
CA PRO A 310 -3.42 -22.19 0.79
C PRO A 310 -2.93 -23.26 1.76
N LEU A 311 -3.53 -23.35 2.97
CA LEU A 311 -3.18 -24.42 3.95
C LEU A 311 -3.51 -25.82 3.43
N GLN A 312 -4.68 -25.98 2.79
CA GLN A 312 -5.07 -27.26 2.18
C GLN A 312 -4.08 -27.70 1.07
N HIS A 313 -3.58 -26.75 0.28
CA HIS A 313 -2.54 -27.06 -0.72
C HIS A 313 -1.24 -27.57 -0.09
N LEU A 314 -0.90 -27.11 1.12
CA LEU A 314 0.22 -27.62 1.91
C LEU A 314 -0.10 -28.95 2.63
N GLY A 315 -1.31 -29.51 2.43
CA GLY A 315 -1.78 -30.68 3.19
C GLY A 315 -2.00 -30.38 4.68
N LYS A 316 -2.23 -29.11 5.01
CA LYS A 316 -2.41 -28.60 6.38
C LYS A 316 -3.82 -28.06 6.60
N SER A 317 -4.15 -27.83 7.86
CA SER A 317 -5.43 -27.31 8.29
C SER A 317 -5.23 -26.29 9.42
N LYS A 318 -6.30 -25.62 9.85
CA LYS A 318 -6.25 -24.69 10.98
C LYS A 318 -5.80 -25.33 12.32
N LYS A 319 -5.78 -26.67 12.42
CA LYS A 319 -5.28 -27.39 13.61
C LYS A 319 -3.75 -27.42 13.67
N ASP A 320 -3.10 -27.19 12.54
CA ASP A 320 -1.65 -27.22 12.40
C ASP A 320 -1.01 -25.83 12.60
N LEU A 321 -1.82 -24.79 12.85
CA LEU A 321 -1.35 -23.42 13.07
C LEU A 321 -0.69 -23.28 14.46
N PRO A 322 0.33 -22.41 14.59
CA PRO A 322 0.94 -21.59 13.55
C PRO A 322 1.94 -22.38 12.69
N LEU A 323 2.06 -22.02 11.41
CA LEU A 323 3.06 -22.59 10.53
C LEU A 323 3.67 -21.53 9.59
N ILE A 324 4.89 -21.80 9.11
CA ILE A 324 5.59 -20.91 8.18
C ILE A 324 5.77 -21.63 6.86
N ALA A 325 5.56 -20.92 5.76
CA ALA A 325 5.83 -21.41 4.41
C ALA A 325 6.46 -20.33 3.54
N ILE A 326 7.22 -20.75 2.52
CA ILE A 326 7.65 -19.90 1.42
C ILE A 326 6.76 -20.18 0.22
N ASP A 327 6.19 -19.13 -0.37
CA ASP A 327 5.55 -19.18 -1.69
C ASP A 327 6.47 -18.50 -2.73
N SER A 328 6.98 -19.29 -3.65
CA SER A 328 7.86 -18.83 -4.74
C SER A 328 7.11 -18.51 -6.02
N PHE A 329 5.78 -18.45 -6.02
CA PHE A 329 4.86 -18.37 -7.16
C PHE A 329 4.90 -19.59 -8.11
N ARG A 330 5.84 -20.50 -7.90
CA ARG A 330 5.89 -21.79 -8.58
C ARG A 330 5.45 -22.91 -7.66
N HIS A 331 6.03 -22.93 -6.46
CA HIS A 331 5.79 -23.94 -5.45
C HIS A 331 5.74 -23.32 -4.07
N MET A 332 5.00 -23.96 -3.17
CA MET A 332 5.00 -23.61 -1.76
C MET A 332 5.84 -24.62 -0.99
N TYR A 333 6.73 -24.12 -0.12
CA TYR A 333 7.63 -24.91 0.72
C TYR A 333 7.29 -24.70 2.18
N LEU A 334 7.12 -25.77 2.94
CA LEU A 334 6.77 -25.70 4.35
C LEU A 334 8.04 -25.69 5.21
N PHE A 335 8.12 -24.74 6.14
CA PHE A 335 9.11 -24.77 7.21
C PHE A 335 8.78 -25.91 8.18
N PRO A 336 9.76 -26.74 8.62
CA PRO A 336 9.45 -28.01 9.29
C PRO A 336 8.59 -27.89 10.54
N LYS A 337 8.93 -27.00 11.46
CA LYS A 337 8.20 -26.75 12.71
C LYS A 337 8.28 -25.29 13.08
N PHE A 338 7.18 -24.69 13.52
CA PHE A 338 7.18 -23.29 13.92
C PHE A 338 8.16 -23.00 15.06
N GLU A 339 8.27 -23.91 16.04
CA GLU A 339 9.17 -23.75 17.20
C GLU A 339 10.64 -23.60 16.80
N ASP A 340 11.02 -24.14 15.65
CA ASP A 340 12.38 -24.10 15.11
C ASP A 340 12.86 -22.69 14.73
N ILE A 341 11.96 -21.71 14.63
CA ILE A 341 12.35 -20.30 14.45
C ILE A 341 13.20 -19.76 15.60
N ASN A 342 13.15 -20.43 16.78
CA ASN A 342 13.98 -20.06 17.94
C ASN A 342 15.43 -20.51 17.79
N ILE A 343 15.72 -21.39 16.84
CA ILE A 343 17.08 -21.84 16.56
C ILE A 343 17.74 -20.76 15.70
N PRO A 344 18.77 -20.05 16.22
CA PRO A 344 19.40 -18.96 15.48
C PRO A 344 19.86 -19.40 14.09
N GLY A 345 19.54 -18.64 13.09
CA GLY A 345 19.91 -18.87 11.70
C GLY A 345 19.11 -19.95 10.97
N LYS A 346 18.19 -20.69 11.60
CA LYS A 346 17.45 -21.76 10.93
C LYS A 346 16.46 -21.21 9.90
N LEU A 347 15.78 -20.11 10.21
CA LEU A 347 14.91 -19.46 9.26
C LEU A 347 15.72 -18.79 8.11
N LYS A 348 16.90 -18.25 8.43
CA LYS A 348 17.83 -17.71 7.42
C LYS A 348 18.34 -18.81 6.48
N GLN A 349 18.63 -20.00 7.01
CA GLN A 349 19.02 -21.15 6.19
C GLN A 349 17.89 -21.59 5.26
N PHE A 350 16.63 -21.56 5.70
CA PHE A 350 15.49 -21.90 4.87
C PHE A 350 15.34 -20.94 3.65
N LEU A 351 15.63 -19.64 3.85
CA LEU A 351 15.71 -18.68 2.75
C LEU A 351 16.91 -18.97 1.82
N ALA A 352 18.07 -19.25 2.38
CA ALA A 352 19.25 -19.62 1.60
C ALA A 352 18.99 -20.87 0.74
N ASP A 353 18.27 -21.84 1.28
CA ASP A 353 17.85 -23.05 0.57
C ASP A 353 16.86 -22.75 -0.57
N LEU A 354 16.01 -21.73 -0.44
CA LEU A 354 15.21 -21.21 -1.56
C LEU A 354 16.09 -20.64 -2.67
N HIS A 355 16.98 -19.70 -2.31
CA HIS A 355 17.81 -18.98 -3.29
C HIS A 355 18.81 -19.90 -4.01
N SER A 356 19.33 -20.90 -3.33
CA SER A 356 20.20 -21.92 -3.93
C SER A 356 19.47 -22.95 -4.81
N GLY A 357 18.14 -22.93 -4.80
CA GLY A 357 17.32 -23.93 -5.49
C GLY A 357 17.27 -25.30 -4.78
N LYS A 358 17.83 -25.40 -3.57
CA LYS A 358 17.84 -26.66 -2.79
C LYS A 358 16.41 -27.10 -2.48
N LEU A 359 15.53 -26.19 -2.02
CA LEU A 359 14.13 -26.53 -1.73
C LEU A 359 13.41 -27.09 -2.96
N HIS A 360 13.66 -26.51 -4.14
CA HIS A 360 13.08 -27.00 -5.39
C HIS A 360 13.56 -28.38 -5.76
N ARG A 361 14.88 -28.64 -5.63
CA ARG A 361 15.49 -29.96 -5.91
C ARG A 361 14.98 -31.02 -4.94
N GLU A 362 15.01 -30.76 -3.63
CA GLU A 362 14.55 -31.71 -2.61
C GLU A 362 13.08 -32.05 -2.75
N PHE A 363 12.28 -31.06 -3.16
CA PHE A 363 10.87 -31.28 -3.39
C PHE A 363 10.59 -32.23 -4.55
N HIS A 364 11.36 -32.15 -5.65
CA HIS A 364 11.18 -33.00 -6.84
C HIS A 364 11.88 -34.35 -6.73
N TYR A 365 13.01 -34.42 -6.04
CA TYR A 365 13.91 -35.58 -6.05
C TYR A 365 14.15 -36.18 -4.66
N GLY A 366 13.60 -35.55 -3.61
CA GLY A 366 13.87 -35.95 -2.21
C GLY A 366 15.18 -35.39 -1.67
N PRO A 367 15.45 -35.60 -0.36
CA PRO A 367 16.66 -35.16 0.32
C PRO A 367 17.93 -35.67 -0.36
N ASP A 368 18.98 -34.84 -0.44
CA ASP A 368 20.24 -35.21 -1.05
C ASP A 368 21.02 -36.17 -0.10
N PRO A 369 21.25 -37.43 -0.50
CA PRO A 369 21.91 -38.42 0.37
C PRO A 369 23.35 -38.04 0.72
N ALA A 370 23.98 -37.13 -0.03
CA ALA A 370 25.36 -36.71 0.17
C ALA A 370 25.52 -35.56 1.19
N THR A 371 24.47 -34.76 1.39
CA THR A 371 24.56 -33.55 2.22
C THR A 371 23.65 -33.57 3.44
N ASP A 372 22.60 -34.38 3.44
CA ASP A 372 21.61 -34.40 4.51
C ASP A 372 21.73 -35.71 5.32
N PRO A 373 21.96 -35.66 6.67
CA PRO A 373 21.89 -36.86 7.50
C PRO A 373 20.48 -37.44 7.39
N PRO A 374 20.35 -38.79 7.41
CA PRO A 374 19.05 -39.42 7.33
C PRO A 374 18.18 -38.96 8.48
N LEU A 375 17.04 -38.31 8.13
CA LEU A 375 16.02 -37.97 9.11
C LEU A 375 15.60 -39.25 9.83
N GLN A 376 15.84 -39.32 11.15
CA GLN A 376 15.27 -40.38 11.98
C GLN A 376 13.74 -40.16 11.95
N LEU A 377 13.09 -40.97 11.12
CA LEU A 377 11.64 -41.14 11.15
C LEU A 377 11.29 -41.79 12.49
N GLU A 378 10.80 -41.01 13.44
CA GLU A 378 10.09 -41.56 14.56
C GLU A 378 8.87 -42.32 14.04
N HIS A 379 8.95 -43.61 14.05
CA HIS A 379 7.84 -44.51 13.71
C HIS A 379 6.72 -44.35 14.75
N HIS A 380 5.71 -43.55 14.41
CA HIS A 380 4.40 -43.79 15.00
C HIS A 380 3.78 -45.00 14.30
N ALA A 381 3.85 -46.14 14.99
CA ALA A 381 3.13 -47.33 14.62
C ALA A 381 1.62 -47.07 14.60
N GLY A 382 1.02 -47.10 13.41
CA GLY A 382 -0.42 -46.89 13.20
C GLY A 382 -0.84 -47.27 11.81
N ASN A 383 -1.09 -48.57 11.61
CA ASN A 383 -1.86 -49.20 10.54
C ASN A 383 -1.23 -49.30 9.14
N GLU A 384 -0.58 -50.43 8.96
CA GLU A 384 -0.31 -51.03 7.65
C GLU A 384 -1.64 -51.41 6.97
N ASN A 385 -1.97 -50.75 5.85
CA ASN A 385 -2.60 -51.37 4.68
C ASN A 385 -2.84 -50.33 3.59
N SER A 386 -1.90 -50.23 2.66
CA SER A 386 -2.09 -50.13 1.21
C SER A 386 -0.79 -49.66 0.55
N LYS A 387 0.04 -50.61 0.20
CA LYS A 387 1.11 -50.40 -0.81
C LYS A 387 0.46 -50.44 -2.18
N ASP A 388 0.17 -49.31 -2.74
CA ASP A 388 -0.07 -49.13 -4.15
C ASP A 388 1.21 -48.56 -4.81
N PRO A 389 1.96 -49.35 -5.60
CA PRO A 389 3.23 -48.92 -6.22
C PRO A 389 3.08 -47.91 -7.35
N SER A 390 1.88 -47.44 -7.63
CA SER A 390 1.57 -46.54 -8.78
C SER A 390 1.45 -45.07 -8.43
N LYS A 391 1.66 -44.65 -7.18
CA LYS A 391 1.68 -43.21 -6.84
C LYS A 391 3.01 -42.60 -7.26
N LYS A 392 3.02 -42.00 -8.48
CA LYS A 392 4.02 -40.99 -8.85
C LYS A 392 4.15 -39.94 -7.76
N PRO A 393 5.38 -39.43 -7.48
CA PRO A 393 5.54 -38.31 -6.56
C PRO A 393 4.57 -37.20 -6.98
N THR A 394 3.71 -36.81 -6.07
CA THR A 394 2.77 -35.70 -6.29
C THR A 394 3.60 -34.46 -6.57
N GLN A 395 3.35 -33.83 -7.72
CA GLN A 395 3.97 -32.53 -8.02
C GLN A 395 3.68 -31.53 -6.89
N PRO A 396 4.64 -30.66 -6.58
CA PRO A 396 4.41 -29.57 -5.62
C PRO A 396 3.14 -28.83 -5.97
N PRO A 397 2.34 -28.42 -4.97
CA PRO A 397 1.19 -27.58 -5.25
C PRO A 397 1.68 -26.27 -5.88
N GLU A 398 1.05 -25.87 -6.99
CA GLU A 398 1.28 -24.53 -7.55
C GLU A 398 0.85 -23.47 -6.55
N SER A 399 1.53 -22.32 -6.57
CA SER A 399 1.17 -21.17 -5.74
C SER A 399 -0.30 -20.79 -5.90
N THR A 400 -1.02 -20.74 -4.78
CA THR A 400 -2.42 -20.30 -4.75
C THR A 400 -2.55 -18.79 -4.85
N PHE A 401 -1.54 -18.04 -4.40
CA PHE A 401 -1.53 -16.59 -4.48
C PHE A 401 -1.39 -16.09 -5.92
N LYS A 402 -0.64 -16.79 -6.76
CA LYS A 402 -0.56 -16.50 -8.21
C LYS A 402 -1.90 -16.66 -8.93
N LYS A 403 -2.79 -17.51 -8.39
CA LYS A 403 -4.11 -17.81 -8.97
C LYS A 403 -5.24 -16.99 -8.32
N LEU A 404 -4.94 -16.12 -7.37
CA LEU A 404 -5.94 -15.19 -6.84
C LEU A 404 -6.46 -14.35 -8.00
N ALA A 405 -7.74 -14.51 -8.28
CA ALA A 405 -8.41 -13.66 -9.25
C ALA A 405 -8.28 -12.21 -8.82
N PRO A 406 -8.16 -11.28 -9.76
CA PRO A 406 -8.20 -9.86 -9.46
C PRO A 406 -9.39 -9.54 -8.55
N SER A 407 -9.23 -8.57 -7.64
CA SER A 407 -10.30 -8.18 -6.73
C SER A 407 -11.59 -7.93 -7.52
N LYS A 408 -12.74 -8.29 -6.96
CA LYS A 408 -14.06 -8.08 -7.58
C LYS A 408 -14.26 -6.63 -8.07
N ASN A 409 -13.49 -5.70 -7.54
CA ASN A 409 -13.57 -4.27 -7.83
C ASN A 409 -12.66 -3.82 -8.99
N ARG A 410 -11.70 -4.63 -9.42
CA ARG A 410 -10.73 -4.23 -10.47
C ARG A 410 -11.29 -4.36 -11.88
N TYR A 411 -12.20 -5.31 -12.11
CA TYR A 411 -12.74 -5.64 -13.44
C TYR A 411 -14.26 -5.50 -13.54
N THR A 412 -14.89 -4.77 -12.62
CA THR A 412 -16.33 -4.50 -12.63
C THR A 412 -16.80 -3.57 -13.77
N LEU A 413 -16.05 -3.51 -14.86
CA LEU A 413 -16.52 -2.97 -16.14
C LEU A 413 -17.29 -4.01 -16.98
N LEU A 414 -17.26 -5.27 -16.55
CA LEU A 414 -17.99 -6.36 -17.23
C LEU A 414 -19.01 -6.92 -16.26
N ASP A 415 -20.20 -7.24 -16.77
CA ASP A 415 -21.20 -7.96 -16.00
C ASP A 415 -20.67 -9.35 -15.63
N LYS A 416 -21.17 -9.90 -14.49
CA LYS A 416 -20.68 -11.17 -13.92
C LYS A 416 -20.74 -12.37 -14.87
N ASP A 417 -21.48 -12.28 -15.95
CA ASP A 417 -21.73 -13.38 -16.89
C ASP A 417 -20.75 -13.37 -18.09
N GLU A 418 -19.79 -12.42 -18.12
CA GLU A 418 -18.77 -12.31 -19.18
C GLU A 418 -17.34 -12.65 -18.70
N LEU A 419 -17.18 -13.10 -17.45
CA LEU A 419 -15.96 -13.64 -16.89
C LEU A 419 -16.08 -15.16 -16.75
#